data_9ffc2133c31d7297caee937b6d631d4e
#
_entry.id   9ffc2133c31d7297caee937b6d631d4e
#
_cell.length_a   1.000
_cell.length_b   1.000
_cell.length_c   1.000
_cell.angle_alpha   90.00
_cell.angle_beta   90.00
_cell.angle_gamma   90.00
#
_symmetry.space_group_name_H-M   'P 1'
#
loop_
_entity.id
_entity.type
_entity.pdbx_description
1 polymer ?
#
loop_
_entity_poly.entity_id
_entity_poly.type
_entity_poly.pdbx_seq_one_letter_code
_entity_poly.pdbx_strand_id
1 'polypeptide(L)' 'MSCPLPLLKAKKALNAMAGGERLRVLSTDAGSVRDFRVFCEQSGNRLLEFSDVDGVYTYVLQKCGA' A
#
# COMPACT_ATOMS: atom_id res chain seq x y z
N MET A 1 -8.51 -14.12 11.75
CA MET A 1 -7.82 -12.85 11.56
C MET A 1 -8.05 -12.34 10.17
N SER A 2 -8.15 -11.09 10.02
CA SER A 2 -8.50 -10.50 8.74
C SER A 2 -7.40 -9.56 8.25
N CYS A 3 -7.40 -9.31 6.97
CA CYS A 3 -6.56 -8.26 6.42
C CYS A 3 -7.04 -6.92 6.94
N PRO A 4 -6.14 -6.00 7.25
CA PRO A 4 -6.53 -4.65 7.63
C PRO A 4 -7.31 -3.99 6.48
N LEU A 5 -8.29 -3.18 6.83
CA LEU A 5 -9.08 -2.48 5.84
C LEU A 5 -8.24 -1.64 4.87
N PRO A 6 -7.21 -0.89 5.34
CA PRO A 6 -6.40 -0.11 4.42
C PRO A 6 -5.75 -0.97 3.35
N LEU A 7 -5.29 -2.16 3.71
CA LEU A 7 -4.65 -3.06 2.75
C LEU A 7 -5.65 -3.57 1.72
N LEU A 8 -6.84 -3.95 2.17
CA LEU A 8 -7.88 -4.42 1.26
C LEU A 8 -8.28 -3.34 0.26
N LYS A 9 -8.45 -2.12 0.74
CA LYS A 9 -8.81 -1.00 -0.13
C LYS A 9 -7.70 -0.73 -1.13
N ALA A 10 -6.44 -0.80 -0.70
CA ALA A 10 -5.31 -0.60 -1.59
C ALA A 10 -5.26 -1.66 -2.66
N LYS A 11 -5.50 -2.91 -2.30
CA LYS A 11 -5.53 -4.00 -3.28
C LYS A 11 -6.57 -3.77 -4.35
N LYS A 12 -7.78 -3.38 -3.94
CA LYS A 12 -8.86 -3.11 -4.88
C LYS A 12 -8.50 -1.97 -5.82
N ALA A 13 -7.95 -0.88 -5.26
CA ALA A 13 -7.59 0.27 -6.07
C ALA A 13 -6.49 -0.08 -7.07
N LEU A 14 -5.47 -0.81 -6.61
CA LEU A 14 -4.37 -1.20 -7.49
C LEU A 14 -4.84 -2.11 -8.61
N ASN A 15 -5.78 -3.00 -8.33
CA ASN A 15 -6.29 -3.90 -9.37
C ASN A 15 -7.00 -3.14 -10.48
N ALA A 16 -7.54 -1.97 -10.18
CA ALA A 16 -8.23 -1.15 -11.17
C ALA A 16 -7.31 -0.16 -11.87
N MET A 17 -6.04 -0.10 -11.47
CA MET A 17 -5.09 0.88 -12.00
C MET A 17 -4.26 0.29 -13.13
N ALA A 18 -3.80 1.16 -14.01
CA ALA A 18 -2.86 0.77 -15.06
C ALA A 18 -1.46 0.70 -14.49
N GLY A 19 -0.60 -0.09 -15.13
CA GLY A 19 0.79 -0.20 -14.71
C GLY A 19 1.47 1.16 -14.72
N GLY A 20 2.24 1.42 -13.66
CA GLY A 20 2.94 2.69 -13.51
C GLY A 20 2.18 3.76 -12.76
N GLU A 21 0.88 3.59 -12.58
CA GLU A 21 0.10 4.55 -11.79
C GLU A 21 0.43 4.44 -10.31
N ARG A 22 0.24 5.53 -9.59
CA ARG A 22 0.57 5.60 -8.18
C ARG A 22 -0.68 5.76 -7.32
N LEU A 23 -0.60 5.19 -6.13
CA LEU A 23 -1.69 5.25 -5.15
C LEU A 23 -1.11 5.71 -3.82
N ARG A 24 -1.75 6.71 -3.21
CA ARG A 24 -1.38 7.13 -1.87
C ARG A 24 -2.37 6.53 -0.88
N VAL A 25 -1.84 5.89 0.15
CA VAL A 25 -2.64 5.28 1.20
C VAL A 25 -2.24 5.87 2.53
N LEU A 26 -3.25 6.21 3.33
CA LEU A 26 -3.05 6.72 4.68
C LEU A 26 -3.62 5.73 5.67
N SER A 27 -2.89 5.47 6.75
CA SER A 27 -3.32 4.53 7.77
C SER A 27 -2.85 5.00 9.13
N THR A 28 -3.65 4.73 10.16
CA THR A 28 -3.25 4.99 11.54
C THR A 28 -2.86 3.72 12.28
N ASP A 29 -2.84 2.59 11.58
CA ASP A 29 -2.52 1.29 12.16
C ASP A 29 -1.04 0.98 11.97
N ALA A 30 -0.31 0.84 13.09
CA ALA A 30 1.11 0.52 13.04
C ALA A 30 1.38 -0.82 12.35
N GLY A 31 0.45 -1.76 12.42
CA GLY A 31 0.59 -3.05 11.75
C GLY A 31 0.59 -2.95 10.25
N SER A 32 0.08 -1.84 9.70
CA SER A 32 0.02 -1.66 8.26
C SER A 32 1.40 -1.59 7.61
N VAL A 33 2.42 -1.16 8.35
CA VAL A 33 3.78 -1.07 7.81
C VAL A 33 4.24 -2.42 7.29
N ARG A 34 4.10 -3.43 8.14
CA ARG A 34 4.49 -4.78 7.77
C ARG A 34 3.62 -5.34 6.66
N ASP A 35 2.32 -5.09 6.77
CA ASP A 35 1.37 -5.64 5.81
C ASP A 35 1.61 -5.10 4.41
N PHE A 36 1.89 -3.81 4.29
CA PHE A 36 2.15 -3.22 2.98
C PHE A 36 3.49 -3.67 2.41
N ARG A 37 4.48 -3.89 3.26
CA ARG A 37 5.76 -4.41 2.79
C ARG A 37 5.61 -5.80 2.20
N VAL A 38 4.93 -6.68 2.93
CA VAL A 38 4.69 -8.04 2.46
C VAL A 38 3.88 -8.02 1.18
N PHE A 39 2.85 -7.20 1.14
CA PHE A 39 2.00 -7.08 -0.04
C PHE A 39 2.81 -6.64 -1.26
N CYS A 40 3.66 -5.65 -1.11
CA CYS A 40 4.47 -5.17 -2.24
C CYS A 40 5.45 -6.24 -2.72
N GLU A 41 6.05 -6.97 -1.80
CA GLU A 41 6.95 -8.06 -2.17
C GLU A 41 6.24 -9.15 -2.96
N GLN A 42 5.04 -9.51 -2.52
CA GLN A 42 4.30 -10.61 -3.13
C GLN A 42 3.65 -10.24 -4.45
N SER A 43 3.21 -8.99 -4.56
CA SER A 43 2.47 -8.54 -5.74
C SER A 43 3.35 -7.96 -6.84
N GLY A 44 4.57 -7.60 -6.51
CA GLY A 44 5.45 -6.91 -7.46
C GLY A 44 5.21 -5.41 -7.55
N ASN A 45 4.20 -4.89 -6.85
CA ASN A 45 4.01 -3.45 -6.77
C ASN A 45 5.14 -2.85 -5.95
N ARG A 46 5.43 -1.57 -6.19
CA ARG A 46 6.55 -0.91 -5.53
C ARG A 46 6.07 0.04 -4.45
N LEU A 47 6.78 0.03 -3.33
CA LEU A 47 6.57 1.02 -2.29
C LEU A 47 7.58 2.14 -2.55
N LEU A 48 7.08 3.26 -3.08
CA LEU A 48 7.97 4.36 -3.47
C LEU A 48 8.31 5.28 -2.32
N GLU A 49 7.33 5.54 -1.45
CA GLU A 49 7.54 6.42 -0.33
C GLU A 49 6.79 5.91 0.89
N PHE A 50 7.34 6.20 2.04
CA PHE A 50 6.72 5.87 3.31
C PHE A 50 7.05 6.99 4.29
N SER A 51 6.05 7.42 5.05
CA SER A 51 6.30 8.37 6.13
C SER A 51 5.44 8.01 7.33
N ASP A 52 5.94 8.40 8.50
CA ASP A 52 5.29 8.17 9.77
C ASP A 52 5.34 9.49 10.53
N VAL A 53 4.24 10.21 10.55
CA VAL A 53 4.14 11.51 11.19
C VAL A 53 2.91 11.52 12.09
N ASP A 54 3.13 11.77 13.38
CA ASP A 54 2.05 11.88 14.36
C ASP A 54 1.08 10.69 14.33
N GLY A 55 1.62 9.49 14.17
CA GLY A 55 0.80 8.29 14.16
C GLY A 55 0.07 8.04 12.86
N VAL A 56 0.31 8.86 11.86
CA VAL A 56 -0.28 8.65 10.52
C VAL A 56 0.79 8.12 9.60
N TYR A 57 0.54 6.95 9.03
CA TYR A 57 1.45 6.31 8.10
C TYR A 57 0.98 6.57 6.68
N THR A 58 1.86 7.13 5.86
CA THR A 58 1.55 7.41 4.47
C THR A 58 2.38 6.51 3.58
N TYR A 59 1.73 5.86 2.65
CA TYR A 59 2.38 4.97 1.69
C TYR A 59 2.09 5.46 0.29
N VAL A 60 3.12 5.54 -0.55
CA VAL A 60 2.93 5.78 -1.97
C VAL A 60 3.34 4.53 -2.70
N LEU A 61 2.38 3.88 -3.32
CA LEU A 61 2.57 2.62 -4.02
C LEU A 61 2.49 2.85 -5.52
N GLN A 62 3.28 2.11 -6.28
CA GLN A 62 3.20 2.16 -7.73
C GLN A 62 2.76 0.80 -8.25
N LYS A 63 1.75 0.82 -9.10
CA LYS A 63 1.25 -0.40 -9.74
C LYS A 63 2.37 -1.02 -10.56
N CYS A 64 2.58 -2.32 -10.42
CA CYS A 64 3.58 -3.00 -11.20
C CYS A 64 3.27 -2.82 -12.68
N GLY A 65 4.27 -2.36 -13.41
CA GLY A 65 4.12 -2.12 -14.81
C GLY A 65 4.19 -3.42 -15.58
N ALA A 66 3.47 -3.49 -16.61
CA ALA A 66 3.51 -4.66 -17.44
C ALA A 66 4.52 -4.49 -18.55
#